data_fc4f0cc5788b3bf1ad0bcb8a6e58ce69
#
_entry.id   fc4f0cc5788b3bf1ad0bcb8a6e58ce69
#
_cell.length_a   1.000
_cell.length_b   1.000
_cell.length_c   1.000
_cell.angle_alpha   90.00
_cell.angle_beta   90.00
_cell.angle_gamma   90.00
#
_symmetry.space_group_name_H-M   'P 1'
#
loop_
_entity.id
_entity.type
_entity.pdbx_description
1 polymer ?
#
loop_
_entity_poly.entity_id
_entity_poly.type
_entity_poly.pdbx_seq_one_letter_code
_entity_poly.pdbx_strand_id
1 'polypeptide(L)'
;MSGAGEGDTFEKLYGIILDRLERRPEGSYTASLAERGMGHVARKVGEEAAELMVAALTGEGVAAEAADLIYHVLVLLAMTGVGLEGLKAELERRMPGAGDGGDGKGP
;
A
#
# COMPACT_ATOMS: atom_id res chain seq x y z
N MET A 1 -3.76 -22.13 -7.89
CA MET A 1 -4.07 -21.77 -7.62
C MET A 1 -4.13 -21.01 -7.01
N SER A 2 -3.96 -20.48 -7.22
CA SER A 2 -4.00 -19.77 -6.52
C SER A 2 -4.67 -19.56 -5.76
N GLY A 3 -4.58 -19.79 -5.24
CA GLY A 3 -5.34 -19.73 -4.27
C GLY A 3 -6.22 -18.70 -4.17
N ALA A 4 -7.34 -18.99 -4.55
CA ALA A 4 -8.32 -17.99 -4.50
C ALA A 4 -8.39 -17.38 -3.14
N GLY A 5 -8.44 -18.17 -2.13
CA GLY A 5 -8.60 -17.63 -0.81
C GLY A 5 -7.36 -16.95 -0.30
N GLU A 6 -6.26 -17.17 -0.96
CA GLU A 6 -5.03 -16.64 -0.45
C GLU A 6 -4.66 -15.31 -1.03
N GLY A 7 -5.14 -15.06 -2.24
CA GLY A 7 -4.80 -13.83 -2.87
C GLY A 7 -3.35 -13.77 -3.29
N ASP A 8 -2.98 -12.66 -3.84
CA ASP A 8 -1.63 -12.44 -4.27
C ASP A 8 -0.83 -11.81 -3.13
N THR A 9 0.38 -11.40 -3.44
CA THR A 9 1.30 -10.84 -2.47
C THR A 9 0.69 -9.63 -1.76
N PHE A 10 0.03 -8.76 -2.51
CA PHE A 10 -0.52 -7.55 -1.91
C PHE A 10 -1.67 -7.87 -0.98
N GLU A 11 -2.51 -8.83 -1.36
CA GLU A 11 -3.61 -9.21 -0.51
C GLU A 11 -3.12 -9.89 0.75
N LYS A 12 -2.10 -10.72 0.63
CA LYS A 12 -1.53 -11.35 1.81
C LYS A 12 -0.92 -10.31 2.75
N LEU A 13 -0.15 -9.39 2.18
CA LEU A 13 0.45 -8.34 3.00
C LEU A 13 -0.63 -7.51 3.68
N TYR A 14 -1.66 -7.15 2.93
CA TYR A 14 -2.72 -6.34 3.51
C TYR A 14 -3.42 -7.06 4.64
N GLY A 15 -3.62 -8.37 4.50
CA GLY A 15 -4.20 -9.16 5.58
C GLY A 15 -3.36 -9.13 6.84
N ILE A 16 -2.04 -9.21 6.67
CA ILE A 16 -1.13 -9.13 7.81
C ILE A 16 -1.24 -7.75 8.45
N ILE A 17 -1.28 -6.70 7.62
CA ILE A 17 -1.39 -5.35 8.15
C ILE A 17 -2.66 -5.20 8.98
N LEU A 18 -3.79 -5.67 8.45
CA LEU A 18 -5.05 -5.58 9.19
C LEU A 18 -4.96 -6.30 10.51
N ASP A 19 -4.35 -7.49 10.51
CA ASP A 19 -4.21 -8.25 11.74
C ASP A 19 -3.38 -7.48 12.77
N ARG A 20 -2.27 -6.90 12.34
CA ARG A 20 -1.40 -6.18 13.26
C ARG A 20 -2.04 -4.90 13.79
N LEU A 21 -2.84 -4.25 12.96
CA LEU A 21 -3.54 -3.05 13.41
C LEU A 21 -4.62 -3.38 14.43
N GLU A 22 -5.26 -4.52 14.27
CA GLU A 22 -6.32 -4.91 15.20
C GLU A 22 -5.75 -5.46 16.50
N ARG A 23 -4.83 -6.41 16.40
CA ARG A 23 -4.32 -7.09 17.58
C ARG A 23 -3.20 -6.34 18.27
N ARG A 24 -2.47 -5.53 17.52
CA ARG A 24 -1.38 -4.70 18.05
C ARG A 24 -0.41 -5.48 18.92
N PRO A 25 0.16 -6.56 18.37
CA PRO A 25 1.10 -7.35 19.16
C PRO A 25 2.35 -6.55 19.48
N GLU A 26 2.88 -6.82 20.67
CA GLU A 26 4.09 -6.15 21.09
C GLU A 26 5.21 -6.44 20.11
N GLY A 27 5.99 -5.42 19.78
CA GLY A 27 7.10 -5.60 18.86
C GLY A 27 6.73 -5.46 17.39
N SER A 28 5.45 -5.27 17.08
CA SER A 28 5.05 -5.11 15.68
C SER A 28 5.28 -3.68 15.22
N TYR A 29 6.01 -3.55 14.11
CA TYR A 29 6.22 -2.23 13.52
C TYR A 29 4.90 -1.63 13.06
N THR A 30 4.04 -2.45 12.44
CA THR A 30 2.75 -1.96 11.97
C THR A 30 1.91 -1.43 13.14
N ALA A 31 1.91 -2.14 14.26
CA ALA A 31 1.18 -1.67 15.42
C ALA A 31 1.74 -0.33 15.91
N SER A 32 3.07 -0.19 15.88
CA SER A 32 3.67 1.06 16.33
C SER A 32 3.29 2.23 15.41
N LEU A 33 3.09 1.96 14.12
CA LEU A 33 2.65 3.00 13.21
C LEU A 33 1.26 3.49 13.60
N ALA A 34 0.37 2.55 13.92
CA ALA A 34 -0.98 2.94 14.33
C ALA A 34 -0.93 3.81 15.58
N GLU A 35 -0.05 3.48 16.50
CA GLU A 35 0.04 4.24 17.73
C GLU A 35 0.58 5.64 17.50
N ARG A 36 1.44 5.80 16.50
CA ARG A 36 1.96 7.12 16.20
C ARG A 36 0.97 7.98 15.44
N GLY A 37 -0.01 7.35 14.79
CA GLY A 37 -1.09 8.08 14.18
C GLY A 37 -0.94 8.31 12.69
N MET A 38 -2.04 8.74 12.10
CA MET A 38 -2.13 8.85 10.65
C MET A 38 -1.16 9.89 10.09
N GLY A 39 -0.94 10.99 10.81
CA GLY A 39 0.00 12.00 10.33
C GLY A 39 1.40 11.46 10.19
N HIS A 40 1.80 10.61 11.14
CA HIS A 40 3.12 10.01 11.06
C HIS A 40 3.22 9.08 9.86
N VAL A 41 2.20 8.25 9.64
CA VAL A 41 2.22 7.32 8.52
C VAL A 41 2.22 8.07 7.20
N ALA A 42 1.41 9.14 7.11
CA ALA A 42 1.39 9.93 5.88
C ALA A 42 2.76 10.52 5.59
N ARG A 43 3.45 10.98 6.63
CA ARG A 43 4.79 11.53 6.44
C ARG A 43 5.77 10.45 5.98
N LYS A 44 5.63 9.23 6.51
CA LYS A 44 6.45 8.12 6.05
C LYS A 44 6.23 7.85 4.57
N VAL A 45 4.99 7.90 4.11
CA VAL A 45 4.72 7.71 2.69
C VAL A 45 5.48 8.73 1.87
N GLY A 46 5.48 10.00 2.30
CA GLY A 46 6.21 11.03 1.57
C GLY A 46 7.70 10.77 1.56
N GLU A 47 8.25 10.35 2.69
CA GLU A 47 9.68 10.07 2.76
C GLU A 47 10.07 8.89 1.87
N GLU A 48 9.25 7.85 1.89
CA GLU A 48 9.56 6.67 1.07
C GLU A 48 9.42 6.97 -0.41
N ALA A 49 8.48 7.84 -0.76
CA ALA A 49 8.34 8.23 -2.16
C ALA A 49 9.61 8.96 -2.64
N ALA A 50 10.15 9.82 -1.79
CA ALA A 50 11.38 10.52 -2.15
C ALA A 50 12.54 9.55 -2.31
N GLU A 51 12.61 8.54 -1.43
CA GLU A 51 13.69 7.56 -1.53
C GLU A 51 13.56 6.71 -2.78
N LEU A 52 12.33 6.40 -3.18
CA LEU A 52 12.13 5.68 -4.44
C LEU A 52 12.60 6.51 -5.61
N MET A 53 12.33 7.82 -5.58
CA MET A 53 12.80 8.68 -6.66
C MET A 53 14.32 8.64 -6.78
N VAL A 54 15.02 8.73 -5.65
CA VAL A 54 16.47 8.67 -5.67
C VAL A 54 16.94 7.32 -6.19
N ALA A 55 16.31 6.24 -5.73
CA ALA A 55 16.70 4.91 -6.18
C ALA A 55 16.52 4.77 -7.68
N ALA A 56 15.42 5.30 -8.20
CA ALA A 56 15.17 5.21 -9.65
C ALA A 56 16.23 5.95 -10.45
N LEU A 57 16.65 7.11 -9.93
CA LEU A 57 17.64 7.91 -10.65
C LEU A 57 19.05 7.33 -10.56
N THR A 58 19.36 6.67 -9.47
CA THR A 58 20.70 6.07 -9.30
C THR A 58 20.76 4.64 -9.82
N GLY A 59 19.62 4.00 -9.97
CA GLY A 59 19.57 2.62 -10.44
C GLY A 59 19.83 1.60 -9.36
N GLU A 60 19.81 1.98 -8.09
CA GLU A 60 20.12 1.06 -7.01
C GLU A 60 18.98 0.99 -6.01
N GLY A 61 18.61 -0.24 -5.65
CA GLY A 61 17.66 -0.45 -4.58
C GLY A 61 16.22 -0.12 -4.94
N VAL A 62 15.89 -0.10 -6.22
CA VAL A 62 14.56 0.35 -6.64
C VAL A 62 13.47 -0.53 -6.05
N ALA A 63 13.63 -1.84 -6.13
CA ALA A 63 12.58 -2.74 -5.63
C ALA A 63 12.40 -2.59 -4.12
N ALA A 64 13.51 -2.43 -3.39
CA ALA A 64 13.42 -2.28 -1.95
C ALA A 64 12.69 -1.00 -1.57
N GLU A 65 13.01 0.10 -2.23
CA GLU A 65 12.34 1.36 -1.91
C GLU A 65 10.90 1.35 -2.33
N ALA A 66 10.59 0.71 -3.48
CA ALA A 66 9.21 0.58 -3.89
C ALA A 66 8.42 -0.25 -2.89
N ALA A 67 9.03 -1.32 -2.37
CA ALA A 67 8.36 -2.15 -1.39
C ALA A 67 8.07 -1.37 -0.12
N ASP A 68 9.04 -0.55 0.33
CA ASP A 68 8.82 0.27 1.51
C ASP A 68 7.67 1.24 1.30
N LEU A 69 7.63 1.86 0.14
CA LEU A 69 6.56 2.80 -0.17
C LEU A 69 5.20 2.10 -0.19
N ILE A 70 5.11 0.99 -0.90
CA ILE A 70 3.86 0.27 -1.01
C ILE A 70 3.37 -0.18 0.36
N TYR A 71 4.29 -0.69 1.19
CA TYR A 71 3.90 -1.12 2.53
C TYR A 71 3.25 0.03 3.32
N HIS A 72 3.90 1.19 3.33
CA HIS A 72 3.34 2.30 4.09
C HIS A 72 2.06 2.84 3.48
N VAL A 73 1.93 2.79 2.15
CA VAL A 73 0.67 3.18 1.51
C VAL A 73 -0.45 2.24 1.95
N LEU A 74 -0.17 0.93 2.01
CA LEU A 74 -1.20 -0.01 2.42
C LEU A 74 -1.61 0.19 3.87
N VAL A 75 -0.65 0.52 4.74
CA VAL A 75 -0.98 0.82 6.12
C VAL A 75 -1.88 2.06 6.18
N LEU A 76 -1.53 3.08 5.43
CA LEU A 76 -2.33 4.31 5.43
C LEU A 76 -3.74 4.04 4.92
N LEU A 77 -3.88 3.23 3.88
CA LEU A 77 -5.20 2.88 3.37
C LEU A 77 -6.00 2.14 4.42
N ALA A 78 -5.36 1.22 5.15
CA ALA A 78 -6.06 0.49 6.19
C ALA A 78 -6.56 1.44 7.28
N MET A 79 -5.75 2.44 7.60
CA MET A 79 -6.11 3.37 8.66
C MET A 79 -7.19 4.35 8.24
N THR A 80 -7.33 4.59 6.94
CA THR A 80 -8.37 5.52 6.47
C THR A 80 -9.71 4.83 6.26
N GLY A 81 -9.73 3.50 6.25
CA GLY A 81 -10.96 2.78 5.99
C GLY A 81 -11.25 2.55 4.52
N VAL A 82 -10.45 3.11 3.63
CA VAL A 82 -10.64 2.87 2.19
C VAL A 82 -10.28 1.43 1.84
N GLY A 83 -9.15 0.99 2.35
CA GLY A 83 -8.76 -0.39 2.18
C GLY A 83 -8.21 -0.73 0.81
N LEU A 84 -7.73 -1.95 0.70
CA LEU A 84 -7.16 -2.42 -0.55
C LEU A 84 -8.24 -2.54 -1.63
N GLU A 85 -9.45 -2.96 -1.24
CA GLU A 85 -10.52 -3.09 -2.21
C GLU A 85 -10.90 -1.75 -2.82
N GLY A 86 -10.89 -0.70 -2.03
CA GLY A 86 -11.16 0.61 -2.57
C GLY A 86 -10.12 1.04 -3.58
N LEU A 87 -8.86 0.76 -3.28
CA LEU A 87 -7.79 1.07 -4.22
C LEU A 87 -7.94 0.28 -5.50
N LYS A 88 -8.21 -1.02 -5.37
CA LYS A 88 -8.37 -1.87 -6.55
C LYS A 88 -9.54 -1.41 -7.42
N ALA A 89 -10.64 -1.06 -6.78
CA ALA A 89 -11.80 -0.60 -7.53
C ALA A 89 -11.49 0.66 -8.32
N GLU A 90 -10.75 1.58 -7.71
CA GLU A 90 -10.41 2.81 -8.39
C GLU A 90 -9.49 2.55 -9.57
N LEU A 91 -8.51 1.66 -9.39
CA LEU A 91 -7.61 1.32 -10.47
C LEU A 91 -8.34 0.62 -11.61
N GLU A 92 -9.24 -0.29 -11.27
CA GLU A 92 -10.00 -1.00 -12.29
C GLU A 92 -10.89 -0.06 -13.08
N ARG A 93 -11.45 0.93 -12.40
CA ARG A 93 -12.27 1.92 -13.07
C ARG A 93 -11.49 2.67 -14.14
N ARG A 94 -10.19 2.85 -13.94
CA ARG A 94 -9.35 3.60 -14.85
C ARG A 94 -8.73 2.75 -15.96
N MET A 95 -8.89 1.45 -15.89
CA MET A 95 -8.27 0.57 -16.87
C MET A 95 -9.08 0.57 -18.16
N PRO A 96 -8.39 0.46 -19.30
CA PRO A 96 -9.11 0.36 -20.59
C PRO A 96 -9.99 -0.88 -20.57
N GLY A 97 -11.19 -0.74 -21.09
CA GLY A 97 -12.10 -1.86 -21.13
C GLY A 97 -13.00 -1.96 -19.95
N ALA A 98 -12.80 -1.11 -18.96
CA ALA A 98 -13.66 -1.13 -17.79
C ALA A 98 -14.74 -0.09 -18.01
N GLY A 99 -15.62 -0.36 -18.91
CA GLY A 99 -16.59 0.64 -19.24
C GLY A 99 -15.84 1.75 -19.91
N ASP A 100 -16.39 2.87 -19.89
CA ASP A 100 -15.73 3.96 -20.53
C ASP A 100 -14.81 4.65 -19.60
N GLY A 101 -14.42 4.03 -18.61
CA GLY A 101 -13.66 4.59 -17.56
C GLY A 101 -12.62 5.58 -17.90
N GLY A 102 -12.49 5.92 -19.03
CA GLY A 102 -11.37 6.70 -19.30
C GLY A 102 -11.55 8.12 -18.95
N ASP A 103 -10.89 8.57 -17.99
CA ASP A 103 -10.82 9.97 -17.75
C ASP A 103 -9.45 10.47 -18.12
N GLY A 104 -8.70 9.68 -18.81
CA GLY A 104 -7.42 10.13 -19.28
C GLY A 104 -6.32 9.98 -18.30
N LYS A 105 -6.60 9.42 -17.14
CA LYS A 105 -5.55 9.24 -16.17
C LYS A 105 -5.26 7.80 -16.01
N GLY A 106 -4.08 7.49 -16.19
CA GLY A 106 -3.59 6.17 -16.01
C GLY A 106 -4.49 5.15 -16.43
N PRO A 107 -4.17 3.96 -16.46
CA PRO A 107 -3.43 3.38 -17.53
C PRO A 107 -4.14 3.48 -18.79
#